data_978151857e2685bfe1bf2e4f4a9d5965
#
_entry.id   978151857e2685bfe1bf2e4f4a9d5965
#
_cell.length_a   1.000
_cell.length_b   1.000
_cell.length_c   1.000
_cell.angle_alpha   90.00
_cell.angle_beta   90.00
_cell.angle_gamma   90.00
#
_symmetry.space_group_name_H-M   'P 1'
#
loop_
_entity.id
_entity.type
_entity.pdbx_description
1 polymer ?
#
loop_
_entity_poly.entity_id
_entity_poly.type
_entity_poly.pdbx_seq_one_letter_code
_entity_poly.pdbx_strand_id
1 'polypeptide(L)'
;MIKKGFDKAPHRSLLKATGLKDEDFDKPFIAICNSFIEIIPGHKHLNEFGKLVKEAVRAAGMVPFEFNTIGVDDGIAMGHIGMRYSLPSREIIADSVETVVNAHWFDGMICIPNCDKITPGMMMAALRVNIPTVFVSGGPMAAGKTSKGEVVDLSSVFEGVGAYQSGKISEEELKDIEDHGCPSCGSCSGMFTANSMNCLCEVLGLALPGNGSILAIDPRREELIKQAAEKLKILIERDIKPRDIVTEEAIDDAFALDMAMGGSTNTVLHTLALAQEAGLDYDMNRIDAVSRRVPHLCKVSPASNWHMEDIDRAGGISAILKEMSRKEGVLHLDRITATGQTLRENIAHAEIQDKEVIHSLENPHSEEGGLRILKGNLAKDGAVIKSGATEVKRFEGPCVIFNSQDEALAGIMLGKVKKGDVVVIRYEGPRGGPGMPEMLAPTSAIAGMGLGADVALLTDGRFSGASRGISVGHISPEAAAGGTIALLEQGDIVCIDVEERLLEVRVSDEELEKRKKEWKRPEPKVKTGWLGRYAQMVTSANTGAVLKIPNFD
;
A
#
# COMPACT_ATOMS: atom_id res chain seq x y z
N MET A 1 -9.13 -33.71 0.14
CA MET A 1 -9.05 -34.40 -1.15
C MET A 1 -7.85 -35.34 -1.24
N ILE A 2 -6.64 -34.97 -0.82
CA ILE A 2 -5.39 -35.75 -0.95
C ILE A 2 -5.12 -36.74 0.21
N LYS A 3 -5.90 -36.73 1.28
CA LYS A 3 -5.60 -37.43 2.56
C LYS A 3 -6.22 -38.82 2.68
N LYS A 4 -7.48 -39.01 2.24
CA LYS A 4 -8.30 -40.22 2.52
C LYS A 4 -8.66 -40.97 1.25
N GLY A 5 -8.89 -42.29 1.38
CA GLY A 5 -9.20 -43.18 0.30
C GLY A 5 -8.00 -44.02 -0.18
N PHE A 6 -8.25 -45.22 -0.70
CA PHE A 6 -7.17 -46.10 -1.18
C PHE A 6 -6.51 -45.54 -2.45
N ASP A 7 -7.26 -44.85 -3.29
CA ASP A 7 -6.81 -44.15 -4.51
C ASP A 7 -5.84 -42.99 -4.22
N LYS A 8 -5.78 -42.51 -2.97
CA LYS A 8 -4.86 -41.47 -2.51
C LYS A 8 -3.57 -42.00 -1.87
N ALA A 9 -3.36 -43.33 -1.90
CA ALA A 9 -2.12 -43.92 -1.40
C ALA A 9 -0.84 -43.33 -2.03
N PRO A 10 -0.76 -43.01 -3.35
CA PRO A 10 0.39 -42.33 -3.94
C PRO A 10 0.65 -40.93 -3.32
N HIS A 11 -0.40 -40.14 -3.08
CA HIS A 11 -0.29 -38.82 -2.46
C HIS A 11 0.26 -38.94 -1.02
N ARG A 12 -0.31 -39.86 -0.21
CA ARG A 12 0.18 -40.11 1.15
C ARG A 12 1.62 -40.62 1.16
N SER A 13 2.01 -41.44 0.20
CA SER A 13 3.41 -41.91 0.09
C SER A 13 4.40 -40.77 -0.11
N LEU A 14 4.07 -39.81 -0.99
CA LEU A 14 4.88 -38.60 -1.21
C LEU A 14 4.91 -37.72 0.04
N LEU A 15 3.76 -37.53 0.70
CA LEU A 15 3.66 -36.75 1.93
C LEU A 15 4.42 -37.39 3.09
N LYS A 16 4.42 -38.73 3.21
CA LYS A 16 5.24 -39.47 4.19
C LYS A 16 6.73 -39.27 3.94
N ALA A 17 7.18 -39.11 2.70
CA ALA A 17 8.57 -38.81 2.37
C ALA A 17 8.99 -37.41 2.85
N THR A 18 8.07 -36.49 3.14
CA THR A 18 8.34 -35.19 3.78
C THR A 18 8.33 -35.26 5.31
N GLY A 19 8.14 -36.46 5.90
CA GLY A 19 8.19 -36.71 7.33
C GLY A 19 6.83 -36.86 8.02
N LEU A 20 5.70 -36.84 7.28
CA LEU A 20 4.37 -37.04 7.86
C LEU A 20 4.18 -38.49 8.32
N LYS A 21 3.43 -38.63 9.41
CA LYS A 21 2.98 -39.90 9.96
C LYS A 21 1.50 -40.16 9.65
N ASP A 22 1.01 -41.35 9.86
CA ASP A 22 -0.38 -41.73 9.60
C ASP A 22 -1.38 -40.85 10.39
N GLU A 23 -1.06 -40.50 11.63
CA GLU A 23 -1.86 -39.65 12.50
C GLU A 23 -1.99 -38.20 12.03
N ASP A 24 -1.12 -37.73 11.13
CA ASP A 24 -1.16 -36.37 10.59
C ASP A 24 -2.21 -36.19 9.51
N PHE A 25 -2.64 -37.27 8.86
CA PHE A 25 -3.64 -37.19 7.79
C PHE A 25 -5.07 -36.90 8.28
N ASP A 26 -5.32 -36.98 9.58
CA ASP A 26 -6.58 -36.57 10.20
C ASP A 26 -6.59 -35.11 10.68
N LYS A 27 -5.44 -34.43 10.64
CA LYS A 27 -5.29 -33.02 11.05
C LYS A 27 -5.44 -32.06 9.86
N PRO A 28 -5.81 -30.78 10.09
CA PRO A 28 -5.77 -29.76 9.06
C PRO A 28 -4.33 -29.52 8.54
N PHE A 29 -4.18 -29.39 7.22
CA PHE A 29 -2.93 -29.01 6.56
C PHE A 29 -2.91 -27.51 6.34
N ILE A 30 -1.92 -26.84 6.89
CA ILE A 30 -1.80 -25.38 6.89
C ILE A 30 -0.68 -24.94 5.97
N ALA A 31 -1.02 -24.13 4.98
CA ALA A 31 -0.05 -23.42 4.15
C ALA A 31 0.54 -22.25 4.95
N ILE A 32 1.85 -22.22 5.11
CA ILE A 32 2.55 -21.05 5.64
C ILE A 32 3.19 -20.35 4.45
N CYS A 33 2.52 -19.29 3.99
CA CYS A 33 3.01 -18.46 2.91
C CYS A 33 3.95 -17.39 3.48
N ASN A 34 5.25 -17.64 3.42
CA ASN A 34 6.28 -16.72 3.88
C ASN A 34 6.79 -15.84 2.73
N SER A 35 7.32 -14.68 3.05
CA SER A 35 7.97 -13.78 2.10
C SER A 35 9.41 -13.44 2.53
N PHE A 36 10.07 -14.37 3.23
CA PHE A 36 11.47 -14.25 3.59
C PHE A 36 12.33 -13.96 2.36
N ILE A 37 13.14 -12.92 2.45
CA ILE A 37 14.16 -12.56 1.47
C ILE A 37 15.25 -11.72 2.16
N GLU A 38 16.52 -12.07 1.95
CA GLU A 38 17.64 -11.49 2.71
C GLU A 38 17.91 -10.02 2.37
N ILE A 39 17.70 -9.62 1.11
CA ILE A 39 18.01 -8.26 0.64
C ILE A 39 17.02 -7.20 1.16
N ILE A 40 15.87 -7.59 1.69
CA ILE A 40 14.84 -6.65 2.16
C ILE A 40 14.89 -6.54 3.69
N PRO A 41 15.18 -5.35 4.25
CA PRO A 41 15.24 -5.16 5.71
C PRO A 41 13.96 -5.60 6.42
N GLY A 42 12.81 -5.34 5.82
CA GLY A 42 11.49 -5.74 6.32
C GLY A 42 11.22 -7.24 6.31
N HIS A 43 12.05 -8.05 5.64
CA HIS A 43 11.78 -9.47 5.38
C HIS A 43 12.89 -10.40 5.86
N LYS A 44 14.10 -9.90 6.13
CA LYS A 44 15.24 -10.74 6.49
C LYS A 44 15.04 -11.57 7.77
N HIS A 45 14.18 -11.12 8.68
CA HIS A 45 13.85 -11.81 9.93
C HIS A 45 12.69 -12.81 9.80
N LEU A 46 11.97 -12.81 8.67
CA LEU A 46 10.79 -13.65 8.47
C LEU A 46 11.13 -15.15 8.38
N ASN A 47 12.40 -15.50 8.16
CA ASN A 47 12.88 -16.86 8.29
C ASN A 47 12.67 -17.42 9.73
N GLU A 48 12.95 -16.61 10.74
CA GLU A 48 12.71 -17.00 12.13
C GLU A 48 11.20 -17.01 12.44
N PHE A 49 10.44 -16.05 11.91
CA PHE A 49 8.98 -16.03 12.05
C PHE A 49 8.35 -17.31 11.47
N GLY A 50 8.81 -17.76 10.29
CA GLY A 50 8.35 -19.02 9.70
C GLY A 50 8.53 -20.22 10.62
N LYS A 51 9.64 -20.29 11.37
CA LYS A 51 9.89 -21.35 12.36
C LYS A 51 8.89 -21.26 13.51
N LEU A 52 8.70 -20.06 14.10
CA LEU A 52 7.75 -19.82 15.18
C LEU A 52 6.31 -20.13 14.78
N VAL A 53 5.90 -19.72 13.57
CA VAL A 53 4.57 -20.04 13.02
C VAL A 53 4.37 -21.55 12.89
N LYS A 54 5.38 -22.28 12.38
CA LYS A 54 5.30 -23.76 12.28
C LYS A 54 5.15 -24.42 13.65
N GLU A 55 5.87 -23.94 14.66
CA GLU A 55 5.76 -24.42 16.04
C GLU A 55 4.37 -24.13 16.61
N ALA A 56 3.86 -22.92 16.46
CA ALA A 56 2.53 -22.53 16.91
C ALA A 56 1.41 -23.35 16.23
N VAL A 57 1.51 -23.58 14.92
CA VAL A 57 0.55 -24.42 14.17
C VAL A 57 0.57 -25.86 14.68
N ARG A 58 1.74 -26.44 14.95
CA ARG A 58 1.83 -27.79 15.54
C ARG A 58 1.25 -27.82 16.96
N ALA A 59 1.52 -26.83 17.79
CA ALA A 59 0.96 -26.70 19.13
C ALA A 59 -0.56 -26.62 19.12
N ALA A 60 -1.16 -25.97 18.10
CA ALA A 60 -2.60 -25.90 17.88
C ALA A 60 -3.20 -27.22 17.33
N GLY A 61 -2.38 -28.27 17.09
CA GLY A 61 -2.81 -29.59 16.63
C GLY A 61 -2.99 -29.70 15.10
N MET A 62 -2.36 -28.82 14.31
CA MET A 62 -2.42 -28.79 12.86
C MET A 62 -1.05 -29.12 12.25
N VAL A 63 -0.99 -29.32 10.92
CA VAL A 63 0.25 -29.70 10.21
C VAL A 63 0.70 -28.56 9.30
N PRO A 64 1.84 -27.90 9.59
CA PRO A 64 2.35 -26.78 8.81
C PRO A 64 3.19 -27.23 7.62
N PHE A 65 3.03 -26.52 6.49
CA PHE A 65 3.88 -26.62 5.31
C PHE A 65 4.27 -25.22 4.86
N GLU A 66 5.55 -24.89 4.94
CA GLU A 66 6.05 -23.58 4.56
C GLU A 66 6.50 -23.56 3.11
N PHE A 67 6.18 -22.48 2.42
CA PHE A 67 6.74 -22.10 1.12
C PHE A 67 6.93 -20.59 1.08
N ASN A 68 7.81 -20.10 0.20
CA ASN A 68 8.08 -18.69 0.04
C ASN A 68 7.54 -18.17 -1.30
N THR A 69 7.08 -16.91 -1.28
CA THR A 69 6.90 -16.12 -2.49
C THR A 69 8.06 -15.14 -2.67
N ILE A 70 8.07 -14.43 -3.81
CA ILE A 70 9.03 -13.38 -4.10
C ILE A 70 8.71 -12.09 -3.35
N GLY A 71 9.66 -11.15 -3.32
CA GLY A 71 9.46 -9.78 -2.86
C GLY A 71 10.37 -8.81 -3.62
N VAL A 72 9.92 -7.55 -3.72
CA VAL A 72 10.71 -6.43 -4.21
C VAL A 72 10.68 -5.35 -3.14
N ASP A 73 11.85 -4.80 -2.82
CA ASP A 73 11.97 -3.66 -1.91
C ASP A 73 11.81 -2.36 -2.70
N ASP A 74 10.80 -1.57 -2.37
CA ASP A 74 10.53 -0.32 -3.06
C ASP A 74 11.63 0.74 -2.79
N GLY A 75 12.18 0.77 -1.58
CA GLY A 75 13.25 1.69 -1.22
C GLY A 75 14.54 1.43 -2.01
N ILE A 76 14.95 0.16 -2.11
CA ILE A 76 16.13 -0.23 -2.90
C ILE A 76 15.89 -0.06 -4.41
N ALA A 77 14.65 -0.26 -4.87
CA ALA A 77 14.29 -0.09 -6.27
C ALA A 77 14.05 1.36 -6.69
N MET A 78 13.94 2.29 -5.74
CA MET A 78 13.62 3.70 -5.97
C MET A 78 14.69 4.39 -6.83
N GLY A 79 14.25 5.22 -7.79
CA GLY A 79 15.13 6.06 -8.60
C GLY A 79 15.83 5.35 -9.78
N HIS A 80 15.55 4.08 -10.04
CA HIS A 80 16.09 3.35 -11.19
C HIS A 80 15.08 2.38 -11.82
N ILE A 81 15.46 1.71 -12.91
CA ILE A 81 14.58 0.81 -13.69
C ILE A 81 13.92 -0.29 -12.84
N GLY A 82 14.53 -0.70 -11.72
CA GLY A 82 14.01 -1.69 -10.79
C GLY A 82 12.63 -1.34 -10.25
N MET A 83 12.32 -0.04 -10.10
CA MET A 83 11.03 0.43 -9.58
C MET A 83 9.83 0.00 -10.45
N ARG A 84 10.05 -0.24 -11.76
CA ARG A 84 9.04 -0.77 -12.67
C ARG A 84 8.59 -2.19 -12.33
N TYR A 85 9.40 -2.95 -11.60
CA TYR A 85 9.06 -4.32 -11.16
C TYR A 85 8.30 -4.35 -9.84
N SER A 86 8.28 -3.27 -9.06
CA SER A 86 7.63 -3.21 -7.76
C SER A 86 6.12 -3.54 -7.84
N LEU A 87 5.30 -2.70 -8.47
CA LEU A 87 3.86 -2.96 -8.56
C LEU A 87 3.53 -4.28 -9.30
N PRO A 88 4.17 -4.62 -10.42
CA PRO A 88 3.92 -5.89 -11.10
C PRO A 88 4.25 -7.14 -10.27
N SER A 89 5.15 -7.04 -9.28
CA SER A 89 5.46 -8.16 -8.37
C SER A 89 4.25 -8.57 -7.54
N ARG A 90 3.33 -7.64 -7.22
CA ARG A 90 2.08 -7.92 -6.51
C ARG A 90 1.26 -9.02 -7.18
N GLU A 91 1.16 -8.98 -8.51
CA GLU A 91 0.43 -9.97 -9.31
C GLU A 91 1.14 -11.35 -9.27
N ILE A 92 2.47 -11.37 -9.43
CA ILE A 92 3.24 -12.63 -9.34
C ILE A 92 3.10 -13.25 -7.95
N ILE A 93 3.11 -12.45 -6.90
CA ILE A 93 2.92 -12.91 -5.52
C ILE A 93 1.55 -13.57 -5.41
N ALA A 94 0.48 -12.90 -5.85
CA ALA A 94 -0.87 -13.44 -5.83
C ALA A 94 -0.97 -14.75 -6.61
N ASP A 95 -0.47 -14.80 -7.83
CA ASP A 95 -0.49 -15.97 -8.71
C ASP A 95 0.32 -17.14 -8.13
N SER A 96 1.49 -16.86 -7.53
CA SER A 96 2.34 -17.92 -6.96
C SER A 96 1.70 -18.57 -5.74
N VAL A 97 1.12 -17.78 -4.85
CA VAL A 97 0.41 -18.29 -3.66
C VAL A 97 -0.82 -19.08 -4.06
N GLU A 98 -1.66 -18.53 -4.94
CA GLU A 98 -2.83 -19.22 -5.48
C GLU A 98 -2.44 -20.56 -6.09
N THR A 99 -1.40 -20.60 -6.91
CA THR A 99 -0.92 -21.81 -7.59
C THR A 99 -0.53 -22.90 -6.59
N VAL A 100 0.28 -22.55 -5.58
CA VAL A 100 0.74 -23.54 -4.59
C VAL A 100 -0.41 -24.05 -3.74
N VAL A 101 -1.27 -23.15 -3.26
CA VAL A 101 -2.35 -23.52 -2.33
C VAL A 101 -3.39 -24.39 -3.01
N ASN A 102 -3.83 -24.02 -4.22
CA ASN A 102 -4.82 -24.80 -4.96
C ASN A 102 -4.27 -26.15 -5.45
N ALA A 103 -3.00 -26.20 -5.89
CA ALA A 103 -2.41 -27.46 -6.35
C ALA A 103 -2.26 -28.51 -5.23
N HIS A 104 -2.03 -28.07 -3.99
CA HIS A 104 -1.72 -28.98 -2.88
C HIS A 104 -2.87 -29.16 -1.87
N TRP A 105 -4.00 -28.47 -2.04
CA TRP A 105 -5.23 -28.67 -1.24
C TRP A 105 -5.03 -28.48 0.26
N PHE A 106 -4.63 -27.29 0.67
CA PHE A 106 -4.56 -26.92 2.08
C PHE A 106 -5.95 -26.63 2.67
N ASP A 107 -6.06 -26.82 3.99
CA ASP A 107 -7.30 -26.58 4.75
C ASP A 107 -7.36 -25.15 5.31
N GLY A 108 -6.23 -24.49 5.44
CA GLY A 108 -6.10 -23.11 5.90
C GLY A 108 -4.73 -22.52 5.57
N MET A 109 -4.56 -21.24 5.80
CA MET A 109 -3.33 -20.52 5.45
C MET A 109 -2.95 -19.49 6.52
N ILE A 110 -1.64 -19.36 6.80
CA ILE A 110 -1.05 -18.21 7.50
C ILE A 110 -0.13 -17.50 6.51
N CYS A 111 -0.37 -16.21 6.29
CA CYS A 111 0.46 -15.35 5.46
C CYS A 111 1.40 -14.51 6.33
N ILE A 112 2.69 -14.47 5.95
CA ILE A 112 3.73 -13.69 6.64
C ILE A 112 4.29 -12.64 5.67
N PRO A 113 3.57 -11.53 5.41
CA PRO A 113 4.05 -10.41 4.61
C PRO A 113 4.76 -9.36 5.46
N ASN A 114 5.27 -8.29 4.83
CA ASN A 114 5.61 -7.06 5.53
C ASN A 114 5.64 -5.81 4.65
N CYS A 115 6.25 -5.85 3.45
CA CYS A 115 6.49 -4.67 2.61
C CYS A 115 5.41 -4.40 1.57
N ASP A 116 5.56 -3.31 0.89
CA ASP A 116 4.61 -2.52 0.08
C ASP A 116 3.68 -3.32 -0.84
N LYS A 117 4.23 -4.19 -1.69
CA LYS A 117 3.47 -4.95 -2.70
C LYS A 117 3.23 -6.38 -2.27
N ILE A 118 3.98 -6.83 -1.26
CA ILE A 118 3.93 -8.20 -0.75
C ILE A 118 2.66 -8.39 0.08
N THR A 119 2.38 -7.46 0.99
CA THR A 119 1.16 -7.49 1.82
C THR A 119 -0.10 -7.53 0.95
N PRO A 120 -0.35 -6.58 0.02
CA PRO A 120 -1.54 -6.64 -0.84
C PRO A 120 -1.52 -7.83 -1.80
N GLY A 121 -0.37 -8.28 -2.31
CA GLY A 121 -0.28 -9.47 -3.16
C GLY A 121 -0.74 -10.75 -2.46
N MET A 122 -0.33 -10.95 -1.20
CA MET A 122 -0.81 -12.08 -0.40
C MET A 122 -2.29 -11.95 -0.03
N MET A 123 -2.78 -10.71 0.22
CA MET A 123 -4.21 -10.47 0.48
C MET A 123 -5.06 -10.79 -0.76
N MET A 124 -4.61 -10.40 -1.97
CA MET A 124 -5.25 -10.80 -3.23
C MET A 124 -5.32 -12.32 -3.36
N ALA A 125 -4.22 -13.03 -3.10
CA ALA A 125 -4.20 -14.49 -3.12
C ALA A 125 -5.18 -15.10 -2.12
N ALA A 126 -5.23 -14.61 -0.88
CA ALA A 126 -6.15 -15.10 0.14
C ALA A 126 -7.62 -14.95 -0.30
N LEU A 127 -7.96 -13.83 -0.96
CA LEU A 127 -9.29 -13.61 -1.51
C LEU A 127 -9.61 -14.52 -2.70
N ARG A 128 -8.63 -14.83 -3.56
CA ARG A 128 -8.80 -15.76 -4.69
C ARG A 128 -9.02 -17.20 -4.20
N VAL A 129 -8.14 -17.68 -3.32
CA VAL A 129 -8.17 -19.07 -2.81
C VAL A 129 -9.36 -19.30 -1.90
N ASN A 130 -9.71 -18.29 -1.11
CA ASN A 130 -10.85 -18.23 -0.21
C ASN A 130 -10.96 -19.44 0.74
N ILE A 131 -9.85 -19.79 1.41
CA ILE A 131 -9.80 -20.74 2.53
C ILE A 131 -9.52 -19.97 3.84
N PRO A 132 -9.87 -20.51 5.03
CA PRO A 132 -9.58 -19.86 6.29
C PRO A 132 -8.13 -19.35 6.36
N THR A 133 -7.94 -18.06 6.61
CA THR A 133 -6.63 -17.41 6.53
C THR A 133 -6.46 -16.37 7.63
N VAL A 134 -5.25 -16.31 8.20
CA VAL A 134 -4.81 -15.27 9.14
C VAL A 134 -3.49 -14.67 8.66
N PHE A 135 -3.34 -13.36 8.81
CA PHE A 135 -2.11 -12.63 8.48
C PHE A 135 -1.32 -12.31 9.75
N VAL A 136 -0.01 -12.48 9.65
CA VAL A 136 0.96 -12.06 10.68
C VAL A 136 2.09 -11.33 9.99
N SER A 137 2.02 -10.00 9.96
CA SER A 137 3.05 -9.17 9.32
C SER A 137 4.34 -9.16 10.12
N GLY A 138 5.47 -8.90 9.43
CA GLY A 138 6.78 -8.82 10.08
C GLY A 138 6.95 -7.67 11.05
N GLY A 139 6.11 -6.63 10.95
CA GLY A 139 6.12 -5.44 11.80
C GLY A 139 7.02 -4.31 11.30
N PRO A 140 6.75 -3.06 11.74
CA PRO A 140 7.58 -1.90 11.45
C PRO A 140 8.93 -1.95 12.19
N MET A 141 9.95 -1.28 11.62
CA MET A 141 11.18 -1.01 12.36
C MET A 141 11.00 0.20 13.28
N ALA A 142 11.87 0.32 14.28
CA ALA A 142 11.98 1.52 15.10
C ALA A 142 12.55 2.69 14.28
N ALA A 143 12.25 3.92 14.66
CA ALA A 143 12.95 5.09 14.14
C ALA A 143 14.41 5.11 14.60
N GLY A 144 15.29 5.65 13.78
CA GLY A 144 16.71 5.80 14.10
C GLY A 144 17.00 7.07 14.87
N LYS A 145 18.25 7.18 15.38
CA LYS A 145 18.74 8.41 16.00
C LYS A 145 20.17 8.63 15.56
N THR A 146 20.45 9.84 15.02
CA THR A 146 21.81 10.26 14.68
C THR A 146 22.70 10.30 15.93
N SER A 147 24.01 10.42 15.73
CA SER A 147 24.98 10.62 16.82
C SER A 147 24.67 11.86 17.68
N LYS A 148 23.94 12.84 17.13
CA LYS A 148 23.48 14.07 17.82
C LYS A 148 22.14 13.87 18.54
N GLY A 149 21.49 12.68 18.42
CA GLY A 149 20.21 12.36 19.03
C GLY A 149 18.98 12.80 18.24
N GLU A 150 19.14 13.25 17.01
CA GLU A 150 18.05 13.61 16.10
C GLU A 150 17.36 12.36 15.60
N VAL A 151 16.01 12.33 15.61
CA VAL A 151 15.24 11.20 15.11
C VAL A 151 15.27 11.21 13.59
N VAL A 152 15.61 10.07 13.00
CA VAL A 152 15.76 9.88 11.55
C VAL A 152 15.08 8.59 11.09
N ASP A 153 14.70 8.57 9.83
CA ASP A 153 14.13 7.43 9.12
C ASP A 153 14.61 7.38 7.66
N LEU A 154 14.10 6.48 6.85
CA LEU A 154 14.47 6.38 5.43
C LEU A 154 14.16 7.68 4.66
N SER A 155 13.09 8.42 5.01
CA SER A 155 12.80 9.73 4.41
C SER A 155 13.91 10.73 4.69
N SER A 156 14.42 10.73 5.93
CA SER A 156 15.52 11.60 6.34
C SER A 156 16.78 11.34 5.52
N VAL A 157 17.03 10.08 5.12
CA VAL A 157 18.17 9.74 4.24
C VAL A 157 17.98 10.34 2.85
N PHE A 158 16.78 10.21 2.25
CA PHE A 158 16.49 10.82 0.94
C PHE A 158 16.56 12.35 0.99
N GLU A 159 16.03 12.99 2.03
CA GLU A 159 16.11 14.43 2.25
C GLU A 159 17.57 14.88 2.46
N GLY A 160 18.36 14.08 3.18
CA GLY A 160 19.78 14.28 3.44
C GLY A 160 20.61 14.31 2.15
N VAL A 161 20.32 13.45 1.18
CA VAL A 161 20.96 13.48 -0.15
C VAL A 161 20.71 14.83 -0.83
N GLY A 162 19.47 15.33 -0.83
CA GLY A 162 19.13 16.64 -1.39
C GLY A 162 19.78 17.80 -0.65
N ALA A 163 19.86 17.73 0.68
CA ALA A 163 20.52 18.73 1.50
C ALA A 163 22.03 18.77 1.25
N TYR A 164 22.68 17.62 1.11
CA TYR A 164 24.10 17.52 0.75
C TYR A 164 24.38 18.11 -0.63
N GLN A 165 23.59 17.73 -1.65
CA GLN A 165 23.74 18.26 -3.02
C GLN A 165 23.58 19.79 -3.09
N SER A 166 22.74 20.36 -2.21
CA SER A 166 22.56 21.81 -2.10
C SER A 166 23.57 22.52 -1.17
N GLY A 167 24.54 21.79 -0.60
CA GLY A 167 25.55 22.31 0.29
C GLY A 167 25.05 22.73 1.68
N LYS A 168 23.89 22.24 2.11
CA LYS A 168 23.27 22.55 3.41
C LYS A 168 23.83 21.72 4.56
N ILE A 169 24.29 20.49 4.27
CA ILE A 169 24.93 19.59 5.22
C ILE A 169 26.24 19.05 4.66
N SER A 170 27.17 18.63 5.53
CA SER A 170 28.42 18.00 5.17
C SER A 170 28.27 16.53 4.79
N GLU A 171 29.31 15.94 4.19
CA GLU A 171 29.36 14.49 3.90
C GLU A 171 29.29 13.65 5.18
N GLU A 172 29.90 14.12 6.28
CA GLU A 172 29.89 13.46 7.58
C GLU A 172 28.49 13.45 8.19
N GLU A 173 27.73 14.55 8.05
CA GLU A 173 26.35 14.62 8.51
C GLU A 173 25.43 13.73 7.66
N LEU A 174 25.61 13.66 6.35
CA LEU A 174 24.88 12.72 5.49
C LEU A 174 25.19 11.28 5.88
N LYS A 175 26.47 10.96 6.15
CA LYS A 175 26.90 9.64 6.58
C LYS A 175 26.30 9.24 7.93
N ASP A 176 26.19 10.16 8.88
CA ASP A 176 25.54 9.92 10.17
C ASP A 176 24.05 9.60 10.00
N ILE A 177 23.34 10.32 9.11
CA ILE A 177 21.93 10.02 8.78
C ILE A 177 21.80 8.65 8.10
N GLU A 178 22.69 8.32 7.14
CA GLU A 178 22.70 7.02 6.44
C GLU A 178 22.90 5.86 7.41
N ASP A 179 23.86 5.98 8.32
CA ASP A 179 24.21 4.89 9.26
C ASP A 179 23.09 4.61 10.28
N HIS A 180 22.23 5.59 10.55
CA HIS A 180 21.19 5.50 11.57
C HIS A 180 19.76 5.50 11.05
N GLY A 181 19.52 5.81 9.77
CA GLY A 181 18.17 5.94 9.20
C GLY A 181 17.34 4.64 9.19
N CYS A 182 18.00 3.47 9.20
CA CYS A 182 17.36 2.16 9.21
C CYS A 182 18.01 1.24 10.26
N PRO A 183 17.71 1.42 11.57
CA PRO A 183 18.51 0.83 12.66
C PRO A 183 18.24 -0.66 12.93
N SER A 184 17.13 -1.23 12.41
CA SER A 184 16.74 -2.60 12.74
C SER A 184 16.10 -3.31 11.53
N CYS A 185 15.67 -4.56 11.72
CA CYS A 185 14.73 -5.20 10.79
C CYS A 185 13.32 -4.63 10.97
N GLY A 186 12.48 -4.80 9.97
CA GLY A 186 11.11 -4.32 9.92
C GLY A 186 10.82 -3.55 8.63
N SER A 187 9.55 -3.27 8.36
CA SER A 187 9.13 -2.30 7.35
C SER A 187 9.54 -0.89 7.76
N CYS A 188 9.35 0.11 6.90
CA CYS A 188 9.68 1.49 7.23
C CYS A 188 9.08 1.92 8.59
N SER A 189 9.74 2.84 9.32
CA SER A 189 9.24 3.33 10.61
C SER A 189 8.08 4.32 10.50
N GLY A 190 7.90 4.98 9.34
CA GLY A 190 6.83 5.96 9.08
C GLY A 190 5.58 5.34 8.44
N MET A 191 4.56 6.18 8.18
CA MET A 191 3.31 5.81 7.52
C MET A 191 3.46 5.83 5.99
N PHE A 192 4.34 4.95 5.48
CA PHE A 192 4.48 4.67 4.07
C PHE A 192 3.58 3.49 3.67
N THR A 193 3.69 3.02 2.43
CA THR A 193 2.77 2.01 1.89
C THR A 193 2.80 0.70 2.68
N ALA A 194 3.97 0.22 3.10
CA ALA A 194 4.11 -1.01 3.88
C ALA A 194 3.28 -0.99 5.16
N ASN A 195 3.49 0.03 5.99
CA ASN A 195 2.76 0.17 7.26
C ASN A 195 1.28 0.50 7.04
N SER A 196 0.95 1.34 6.06
CA SER A 196 -0.45 1.58 5.70
C SER A 196 -1.15 0.25 5.38
N MET A 197 -0.58 -0.60 4.53
CA MET A 197 -1.20 -1.89 4.17
C MET A 197 -1.24 -2.88 5.35
N ASN A 198 -0.24 -2.87 6.24
CA ASN A 198 -0.26 -3.71 7.44
C ASN A 198 -1.34 -3.26 8.45
N CYS A 199 -1.57 -1.94 8.59
CA CYS A 199 -2.68 -1.38 9.37
C CYS A 199 -4.04 -1.69 8.72
N LEU A 200 -4.13 -1.57 7.38
CA LEU A 200 -5.35 -1.92 6.65
C LEU A 200 -5.67 -3.43 6.75
N CYS A 201 -4.65 -4.29 6.76
CA CYS A 201 -4.84 -5.73 6.98
C CYS A 201 -5.49 -6.03 8.34
N GLU A 202 -5.12 -5.26 9.38
CA GLU A 202 -5.72 -5.35 10.72
C GLU A 202 -7.18 -4.88 10.71
N VAL A 203 -7.47 -3.68 10.18
CA VAL A 203 -8.84 -3.16 10.18
C VAL A 203 -9.76 -3.90 9.21
N LEU A 204 -9.28 -4.39 8.07
CA LEU A 204 -10.05 -5.30 7.21
C LEU A 204 -10.50 -6.56 7.97
N GLY A 205 -9.80 -6.91 9.03
CA GLY A 205 -10.09 -8.07 9.85
C GLY A 205 -9.35 -9.34 9.41
N LEU A 206 -8.35 -9.25 8.54
CA LEU A 206 -7.53 -10.39 8.11
C LEU A 206 -6.37 -10.70 9.06
N ALA A 207 -5.97 -9.73 9.90
CA ALA A 207 -4.95 -9.87 10.92
C ALA A 207 -5.51 -9.59 12.32
N LEU A 208 -4.75 -9.95 13.35
CA LEU A 208 -5.11 -9.71 14.75
C LEU A 208 -4.80 -8.26 15.16
N PRO A 209 -5.47 -7.71 16.18
CA PRO A 209 -5.13 -6.43 16.77
C PRO A 209 -3.65 -6.34 17.17
N GLY A 210 -3.00 -5.22 16.84
CA GLY A 210 -1.56 -5.00 17.04
C GLY A 210 -0.69 -5.40 15.85
N ASN A 211 -1.26 -6.05 14.82
CA ASN A 211 -0.51 -6.44 13.64
C ASN A 211 0.16 -5.26 12.92
N GLY A 212 -0.53 -4.13 12.82
CA GLY A 212 -0.06 -2.95 12.09
C GLY A 212 0.97 -2.10 12.85
N SER A 213 0.99 -2.12 14.18
CA SER A 213 1.76 -1.14 14.98
C SER A 213 2.88 -1.74 15.83
N ILE A 214 2.76 -2.99 16.33
CA ILE A 214 3.81 -3.61 17.15
C ILE A 214 5.10 -3.74 16.32
N LEU A 215 6.24 -3.29 16.86
CA LEU A 215 7.52 -3.32 16.14
C LEU A 215 7.99 -4.74 15.81
N ALA A 216 8.77 -4.89 14.75
CA ALA A 216 9.34 -6.17 14.31
C ALA A 216 10.20 -6.85 15.39
N ILE A 217 10.88 -6.05 16.20
CA ILE A 217 11.79 -6.52 17.27
C ILE A 217 11.11 -6.70 18.63
N ASP A 218 9.80 -6.39 18.73
CA ASP A 218 9.07 -6.47 19.99
C ASP A 218 8.66 -7.92 20.29
N PRO A 219 8.92 -8.43 21.52
CA PRO A 219 8.52 -9.79 21.91
C PRO A 219 7.02 -10.10 21.78
N ARG A 220 6.16 -9.08 21.79
CA ARG A 220 4.71 -9.26 21.57
C ARG A 220 4.38 -9.84 20.18
N ARG A 221 5.30 -9.76 19.19
CA ARG A 221 5.16 -10.45 17.90
C ARG A 221 5.07 -11.96 18.04
N GLU A 222 5.84 -12.57 18.94
CA GLU A 222 5.75 -14.02 19.20
C GLU A 222 4.38 -14.42 19.74
N GLU A 223 3.81 -13.57 20.59
CA GLU A 223 2.47 -13.82 21.12
C GLU A 223 1.39 -13.69 20.03
N LEU A 224 1.49 -12.69 19.14
CA LEU A 224 0.62 -12.58 17.97
C LEU A 224 0.69 -13.82 17.07
N ILE A 225 1.88 -14.40 16.88
CA ILE A 225 2.08 -15.63 16.09
C ILE A 225 1.33 -16.81 16.74
N LYS A 226 1.44 -16.98 18.05
CA LYS A 226 0.74 -18.06 18.78
C LYS A 226 -0.77 -17.90 18.66
N GLN A 227 -1.27 -16.70 18.92
CA GLN A 227 -2.70 -16.39 18.80
C GLN A 227 -3.21 -16.57 17.38
N ALA A 228 -2.43 -16.21 16.34
CA ALA A 228 -2.82 -16.38 14.96
C ALA A 228 -3.06 -17.87 14.60
N ALA A 229 -2.22 -18.79 15.09
CA ALA A 229 -2.42 -20.22 14.89
C ALA A 229 -3.68 -20.74 15.59
N GLU A 230 -3.95 -20.28 16.82
CA GLU A 230 -5.17 -20.63 17.55
C GLU A 230 -6.43 -20.10 16.86
N LYS A 231 -6.38 -18.84 16.39
CA LYS A 231 -7.50 -18.22 15.67
C LYS A 231 -7.76 -18.89 14.31
N LEU A 232 -6.71 -19.28 13.58
CA LEU A 232 -6.86 -20.02 12.35
C LEU A 232 -7.64 -21.34 12.57
N LYS A 233 -7.37 -22.05 13.68
CA LYS A 233 -8.12 -23.25 14.04
C LYS A 233 -9.62 -22.96 14.21
N ILE A 234 -9.96 -21.86 14.90
CA ILE A 234 -11.35 -21.42 15.08
C ILE A 234 -12.00 -21.08 13.73
N LEU A 235 -11.26 -20.39 12.84
CA LEU A 235 -11.77 -20.06 11.50
C LEU A 235 -12.04 -21.33 10.68
N ILE A 236 -11.18 -22.34 10.75
CA ILE A 236 -11.38 -23.65 10.08
C ILE A 236 -12.62 -24.37 10.64
N GLU A 237 -12.76 -24.44 11.97
CA GLU A 237 -13.90 -25.10 12.64
C GLU A 237 -15.24 -24.41 12.32
N ARG A 238 -15.23 -23.09 12.13
CA ARG A 238 -16.42 -22.28 11.81
C ARG A 238 -16.61 -22.02 10.33
N ASP A 239 -15.71 -22.50 9.47
CA ASP A 239 -15.68 -22.27 8.01
C ASP A 239 -15.69 -20.78 7.62
N ILE A 240 -15.03 -19.93 8.41
CA ILE A 240 -14.91 -18.48 8.15
C ILE A 240 -13.74 -18.23 7.19
N LYS A 241 -14.00 -17.60 6.07
CA LYS A 241 -13.08 -17.39 4.95
C LYS A 241 -12.82 -15.91 4.68
N PRO A 242 -11.75 -15.55 3.95
CA PRO A 242 -11.43 -14.16 3.64
C PRO A 242 -12.58 -13.35 3.01
N ARG A 243 -13.40 -13.95 2.13
CA ARG A 243 -14.54 -13.24 1.52
C ARG A 243 -15.74 -13.07 2.47
N ASP A 244 -15.81 -13.80 3.57
CA ASP A 244 -16.79 -13.56 4.64
C ASP A 244 -16.39 -12.36 5.51
N ILE A 245 -15.08 -12.07 5.56
CA ILE A 245 -14.47 -11.00 6.35
C ILE A 245 -14.36 -9.71 5.54
N VAL A 246 -13.85 -9.80 4.30
CA VAL A 246 -13.63 -8.65 3.42
C VAL A 246 -14.90 -8.39 2.61
N THR A 247 -15.76 -7.57 3.17
CA THR A 247 -17.00 -7.08 2.56
C THR A 247 -16.82 -5.62 2.13
N GLU A 248 -17.83 -5.02 1.50
CA GLU A 248 -17.80 -3.59 1.16
C GLU A 248 -17.67 -2.72 2.41
N GLU A 249 -18.32 -3.11 3.51
CA GLU A 249 -18.22 -2.43 4.81
C GLU A 249 -16.80 -2.54 5.40
N ALA A 250 -16.13 -3.69 5.23
CA ALA A 250 -14.75 -3.84 5.66
C ALA A 250 -13.79 -2.97 4.83
N ILE A 251 -14.05 -2.79 3.54
CA ILE A 251 -13.32 -1.87 2.68
C ILE A 251 -13.57 -0.41 3.08
N ASP A 252 -14.81 -0.03 3.40
CA ASP A 252 -15.13 1.30 3.94
C ASP A 252 -14.34 1.58 5.24
N ASP A 253 -14.30 0.61 6.16
CA ASP A 253 -13.57 0.73 7.42
C ASP A 253 -12.06 0.83 7.21
N ALA A 254 -11.53 0.11 6.21
CA ALA A 254 -10.13 0.20 5.82
C ALA A 254 -9.79 1.61 5.32
N PHE A 255 -10.60 2.16 4.42
CA PHE A 255 -10.42 3.55 3.99
C PHE A 255 -10.68 4.56 5.10
N ALA A 256 -11.61 4.28 6.02
CA ALA A 256 -11.83 5.14 7.18
C ALA A 256 -10.56 5.24 8.05
N LEU A 257 -9.89 4.12 8.34
CA LEU A 257 -8.61 4.13 9.06
C LEU A 257 -7.53 4.87 8.26
N ASP A 258 -7.42 4.60 6.97
CA ASP A 258 -6.44 5.23 6.09
C ASP A 258 -6.60 6.77 6.05
N MET A 259 -7.85 7.26 6.00
CA MET A 259 -8.18 8.67 6.08
C MET A 259 -7.85 9.27 7.44
N ALA A 260 -8.12 8.55 8.53
CA ALA A 260 -7.84 9.01 9.90
C ALA A 260 -6.33 9.08 10.19
N MET A 261 -5.52 8.25 9.57
CA MET A 261 -4.06 8.21 9.76
C MET A 261 -3.26 8.97 8.70
N GLY A 262 -3.90 9.46 7.63
CA GLY A 262 -3.21 10.10 6.52
C GLY A 262 -2.25 9.14 5.81
N GLY A 263 -2.71 7.94 5.48
CA GLY A 263 -1.92 6.87 4.89
C GLY A 263 -1.35 7.18 3.50
N SER A 264 -0.78 6.17 2.88
CA SER A 264 -0.18 6.29 1.54
C SER A 264 -1.25 6.34 0.45
N THR A 265 -1.07 7.17 -0.59
CA THR A 265 -1.95 7.16 -1.78
C THR A 265 -1.99 5.79 -2.47
N ASN A 266 -0.97 4.96 -2.30
CA ASN A 266 -0.90 3.60 -2.85
C ASN A 266 -1.98 2.66 -2.28
N THR A 267 -2.49 2.95 -1.07
CA THR A 267 -3.58 2.17 -0.46
C THR A 267 -4.83 2.18 -1.32
N VAL A 268 -5.14 3.31 -1.98
CA VAL A 268 -6.26 3.41 -2.93
C VAL A 268 -6.12 2.36 -4.02
N LEU A 269 -4.94 2.26 -4.64
CA LEU A 269 -4.65 1.29 -5.68
C LEU A 269 -4.77 -0.15 -5.18
N HIS A 270 -4.19 -0.44 -4.02
CA HIS A 270 -4.15 -1.80 -3.49
C HIS A 270 -5.51 -2.26 -2.96
N THR A 271 -6.24 -1.38 -2.29
CA THR A 271 -7.56 -1.73 -1.74
C THR A 271 -8.60 -1.92 -2.84
N LEU A 272 -8.54 -1.14 -3.93
CA LEU A 272 -9.36 -1.40 -5.14
C LEU A 272 -9.02 -2.76 -5.78
N ALA A 273 -7.75 -3.16 -5.78
CA ALA A 273 -7.38 -4.50 -6.23
C ALA A 273 -7.96 -5.60 -5.34
N LEU A 274 -7.96 -5.40 -4.00
CA LEU A 274 -8.60 -6.34 -3.07
C LEU A 274 -10.11 -6.42 -3.28
N ALA A 275 -10.79 -5.29 -3.50
CA ALA A 275 -12.22 -5.27 -3.79
C ALA A 275 -12.54 -6.08 -5.05
N GLN A 276 -11.74 -5.93 -6.10
CA GLN A 276 -11.90 -6.71 -7.33
C GLN A 276 -11.69 -8.22 -7.09
N GLU A 277 -10.66 -8.63 -6.34
CA GLU A 277 -10.41 -10.04 -6.02
C GLU A 277 -11.49 -10.65 -5.12
N ALA A 278 -12.10 -9.83 -4.27
CA ALA A 278 -13.26 -10.25 -3.45
C ALA A 278 -14.56 -10.32 -4.27
N GLY A 279 -14.58 -9.79 -5.50
CA GLY A 279 -15.78 -9.73 -6.35
C GLY A 279 -16.76 -8.64 -5.92
N LEU A 280 -16.26 -7.56 -5.29
CA LEU A 280 -17.05 -6.43 -4.80
C LEU A 280 -17.11 -5.30 -5.83
N ASP A 281 -18.25 -4.62 -5.91
CA ASP A 281 -18.43 -3.41 -6.73
C ASP A 281 -18.04 -2.17 -5.92
N TYR A 282 -16.76 -1.81 -5.98
CA TYR A 282 -16.18 -0.73 -5.18
C TYR A 282 -15.39 0.25 -6.06
N ASP A 283 -15.69 1.54 -5.94
CA ASP A 283 -15.15 2.56 -6.84
C ASP A 283 -14.57 3.80 -6.11
N MET A 284 -13.99 4.71 -6.90
CA MET A 284 -13.42 5.97 -6.42
C MET A 284 -14.47 6.91 -5.79
N ASN A 285 -15.77 6.79 -6.17
CA ASN A 285 -16.83 7.62 -5.58
C ASN A 285 -17.09 7.21 -4.13
N ARG A 286 -17.05 5.91 -3.84
CA ARG A 286 -17.22 5.39 -2.50
C ARG A 286 -16.05 5.77 -1.59
N ILE A 287 -14.82 5.75 -2.12
CA ILE A 287 -13.63 6.26 -1.41
C ILE A 287 -13.80 7.74 -1.07
N ASP A 288 -14.27 8.56 -2.02
CA ASP A 288 -14.55 9.98 -1.80
C ASP A 288 -15.58 10.21 -0.69
N ALA A 289 -16.64 9.41 -0.69
CA ALA A 289 -17.68 9.47 0.35
C ALA A 289 -17.13 9.14 1.76
N VAL A 290 -16.23 8.16 1.87
CA VAL A 290 -15.53 7.84 3.12
C VAL A 290 -14.66 9.02 3.55
N SER A 291 -13.86 9.58 2.65
CA SER A 291 -12.95 10.70 2.91
C SER A 291 -13.65 11.94 3.49
N ARG A 292 -14.91 12.19 3.07
CA ARG A 292 -15.71 13.35 3.56
C ARG A 292 -16.22 13.20 4.98
N ARG A 293 -16.43 11.97 5.45
CA ARG A 293 -17.05 11.70 6.76
C ARG A 293 -16.05 11.39 7.89
N VAL A 294 -14.80 11.08 7.53
CA VAL A 294 -13.78 10.63 8.48
C VAL A 294 -12.81 11.76 8.82
N PRO A 295 -12.64 12.14 10.10
CA PRO A 295 -11.66 13.13 10.49
C PRO A 295 -10.24 12.58 10.44
N HIS A 296 -9.27 13.48 10.23
CA HIS A 296 -7.83 13.16 10.27
C HIS A 296 -7.34 13.24 11.72
N LEU A 297 -7.05 12.10 12.34
CA LEU A 297 -6.75 12.00 13.78
C LEU A 297 -5.25 11.83 14.08
N CYS A 298 -4.46 11.32 13.14
CA CYS A 298 -3.04 11.03 13.37
C CYS A 298 -2.19 11.59 12.23
N LYS A 299 -1.08 12.21 12.59
CA LYS A 299 -0.01 12.55 11.64
C LYS A 299 1.23 11.75 11.99
N VAL A 300 1.72 10.96 11.05
CA VAL A 300 2.90 10.09 11.19
C VAL A 300 3.92 10.48 10.13
N SER A 301 5.21 10.27 10.35
CA SER A 301 6.25 10.53 9.36
C SER A 301 5.83 10.02 7.96
N PRO A 302 5.99 10.84 6.90
CA PRO A 302 6.69 12.11 6.78
C PRO A 302 5.83 13.35 7.11
N ALA A 303 4.55 13.19 7.52
CA ALA A 303 3.66 14.33 7.82
C ALA A 303 3.90 14.94 9.20
N SER A 304 4.66 14.28 10.06
CA SER A 304 5.09 14.74 11.40
C SER A 304 6.39 14.04 11.80
N ASN A 305 6.82 14.24 13.04
CA ASN A 305 7.98 13.57 13.63
C ASN A 305 7.59 12.27 14.38
N TRP A 306 6.30 11.93 14.44
CA TRP A 306 5.85 10.69 15.04
C TRP A 306 6.05 9.51 14.09
N HIS A 307 6.37 8.34 14.66
CA HIS A 307 6.60 7.09 13.92
C HIS A 307 5.64 5.99 14.38
N MET A 308 5.68 4.82 13.77
CA MET A 308 4.78 3.72 14.12
C MET A 308 4.94 3.24 15.57
N GLU A 309 6.14 3.34 16.14
CA GLU A 309 6.37 3.07 17.57
C GLU A 309 5.61 4.00 18.49
N ASP A 310 5.43 5.26 18.10
CA ASP A 310 4.64 6.24 18.87
C ASP A 310 3.15 5.93 18.77
N ILE A 311 2.67 5.52 17.59
CA ILE A 311 1.28 5.05 17.41
C ILE A 311 1.02 3.83 18.31
N ASP A 312 1.92 2.85 18.33
CA ASP A 312 1.79 1.67 19.19
C ASP A 312 1.72 2.04 20.67
N ARG A 313 2.64 2.91 21.12
CA ARG A 313 2.67 3.43 22.50
C ARG A 313 1.41 4.23 22.85
N ALA A 314 0.85 4.96 21.89
CA ALA A 314 -0.35 5.76 22.09
C ALA A 314 -1.66 4.95 22.12
N GLY A 315 -1.59 3.61 21.95
CA GLY A 315 -2.72 2.68 22.00
C GLY A 315 -2.97 1.89 20.73
N GLY A 316 -2.16 2.12 19.70
CA GLY A 316 -2.18 1.38 18.45
C GLY A 316 -3.40 1.62 17.58
N ILE A 317 -3.54 0.79 16.57
CA ILE A 317 -4.66 0.85 15.60
C ILE A 317 -6.00 0.68 16.31
N SER A 318 -6.09 -0.19 17.30
CA SER A 318 -7.31 -0.44 18.07
C SER A 318 -7.81 0.82 18.79
N ALA A 319 -6.91 1.68 19.33
CA ALA A 319 -7.30 2.93 19.97
C ALA A 319 -7.84 3.95 18.96
N ILE A 320 -7.25 4.04 17.77
CA ILE A 320 -7.75 4.89 16.68
C ILE A 320 -9.15 4.44 16.26
N LEU A 321 -9.34 3.14 16.04
CA LEU A 321 -10.65 2.57 15.68
C LEU A 321 -11.68 2.78 16.79
N LYS A 322 -11.28 2.66 18.07
CA LYS A 322 -12.16 2.92 19.20
C LYS A 322 -12.62 4.38 19.24
N GLU A 323 -11.71 5.32 19.03
CA GLU A 323 -12.05 6.74 18.95
C GLU A 323 -12.98 7.02 17.77
N MET A 324 -12.68 6.53 16.58
CA MET A 324 -13.51 6.65 15.37
C MET A 324 -14.92 6.08 15.58
N SER A 325 -15.04 4.99 16.35
CA SER A 325 -16.34 4.34 16.62
C SER A 325 -17.34 5.20 17.40
N ARG A 326 -16.89 6.29 18.02
CA ARG A 326 -17.74 7.27 18.69
C ARG A 326 -18.53 8.15 17.71
N LYS A 327 -18.07 8.26 16.45
CA LYS A 327 -18.77 8.99 15.39
C LYS A 327 -19.65 8.02 14.61
N GLU A 328 -20.96 8.22 14.66
CA GLU A 328 -21.93 7.36 13.97
C GLU A 328 -21.66 7.32 12.45
N GLY A 329 -21.80 6.15 11.86
CA GLY A 329 -21.65 5.94 10.41
C GLY A 329 -20.20 5.97 9.88
N VAL A 330 -19.19 6.01 10.76
CA VAL A 330 -17.77 5.96 10.34
C VAL A 330 -17.28 4.53 10.20
N LEU A 331 -17.65 3.63 11.12
CA LEU A 331 -17.22 2.22 11.13
C LEU A 331 -18.40 1.25 11.23
N HIS A 332 -18.21 0.07 10.65
CA HIS A 332 -19.15 -1.06 10.67
C HIS A 332 -18.69 -2.08 11.73
N LEU A 333 -19.13 -1.86 12.98
CA LEU A 333 -18.57 -2.52 14.15
C LEU A 333 -18.98 -3.99 14.32
N ASP A 334 -20.08 -4.43 13.71
CA ASP A 334 -20.66 -5.76 13.96
C ASP A 334 -20.17 -6.83 12.94
N ARG A 335 -19.27 -6.44 12.00
CA ARG A 335 -18.66 -7.37 11.04
C ARG A 335 -17.66 -8.30 11.71
N ILE A 336 -17.58 -9.54 11.20
CA ILE A 336 -16.66 -10.58 11.67
C ILE A 336 -15.22 -10.31 11.24
N THR A 337 -14.26 -10.79 12.03
CA THR A 337 -12.82 -10.67 11.75
C THR A 337 -12.10 -12.01 11.95
N ALA A 338 -10.81 -12.08 11.61
CA ALA A 338 -9.96 -13.26 11.80
C ALA A 338 -9.77 -13.68 13.28
N THR A 339 -10.18 -12.86 14.23
CA THR A 339 -10.23 -13.27 15.64
C THR A 339 -11.39 -14.22 15.92
N GLY A 340 -12.34 -14.38 14.98
CA GLY A 340 -13.61 -15.07 15.19
C GLY A 340 -14.61 -14.23 16.01
N GLN A 341 -14.30 -12.96 16.25
CA GLN A 341 -15.10 -11.97 16.95
C GLN A 341 -15.41 -10.80 16.02
N THR A 342 -16.33 -9.90 16.45
CA THR A 342 -16.65 -8.68 15.73
C THR A 342 -15.57 -7.62 15.93
N LEU A 343 -15.55 -6.60 15.04
CA LEU A 343 -14.68 -5.44 15.22
C LEU A 343 -14.96 -4.74 16.56
N ARG A 344 -16.23 -4.62 16.96
CA ARG A 344 -16.67 -4.05 18.24
C ARG A 344 -16.00 -4.74 19.43
N GLU A 345 -16.00 -6.07 19.43
CA GLU A 345 -15.38 -6.86 20.50
C GLU A 345 -13.87 -6.70 20.54
N ASN A 346 -13.22 -6.65 19.37
CA ASN A 346 -11.78 -6.47 19.27
C ASN A 346 -11.28 -5.14 19.85
N ILE A 347 -12.05 -4.06 19.69
CA ILE A 347 -11.68 -2.71 20.14
C ILE A 347 -12.33 -2.30 21.47
N ALA A 348 -13.07 -3.22 22.13
CA ALA A 348 -13.89 -2.88 23.31
C ALA A 348 -13.11 -2.19 24.43
N HIS A 349 -11.88 -2.64 24.69
CA HIS A 349 -11.00 -2.20 25.78
C HIS A 349 -9.86 -1.28 25.31
N ALA A 350 -9.86 -0.87 24.04
CA ALA A 350 -8.82 0.02 23.53
C ALA A 350 -9.07 1.46 23.98
N GLU A 351 -8.00 2.17 24.33
CA GLU A 351 -8.02 3.57 24.79
C GLU A 351 -6.81 4.32 24.24
N ILE A 352 -6.99 5.62 23.97
CA ILE A 352 -5.89 6.52 23.62
C ILE A 352 -5.04 6.76 24.87
N GLN A 353 -3.75 6.40 24.79
CA GLN A 353 -2.78 6.61 25.87
C GLN A 353 -2.03 7.95 25.74
N ASP A 354 -1.91 8.48 24.52
CA ASP A 354 -1.23 9.73 24.21
C ASP A 354 -2.02 10.55 23.18
N LYS A 355 -2.59 11.67 23.64
CA LYS A 355 -3.44 12.55 22.81
C LYS A 355 -2.65 13.52 21.92
N GLU A 356 -1.33 13.59 22.05
CA GLU A 356 -0.48 14.35 21.13
C GLU A 356 -0.19 13.54 19.87
N VAL A 357 -0.22 12.21 19.98
CA VAL A 357 0.02 11.27 18.87
C VAL A 357 -1.28 10.89 18.18
N ILE A 358 -2.30 10.49 18.96
CA ILE A 358 -3.64 10.16 18.47
C ILE A 358 -4.62 11.21 19.00
N HIS A 359 -5.06 12.10 18.12
CA HIS A 359 -6.03 13.13 18.46
C HIS A 359 -7.43 12.56 18.67
N SER A 360 -8.24 13.22 19.52
CA SER A 360 -9.64 12.86 19.69
C SER A 360 -10.53 13.49 18.61
N LEU A 361 -11.75 12.99 18.49
CA LEU A 361 -12.79 13.53 17.61
C LEU A 361 -13.12 14.99 17.88
N GLU A 362 -12.91 15.46 19.12
CA GLU A 362 -13.16 16.87 19.53
C GLU A 362 -12.02 17.81 19.08
N ASN A 363 -10.85 17.27 18.72
CA ASN A 363 -9.69 18.06 18.31
C ASN A 363 -8.92 17.36 17.18
N PRO A 364 -9.53 17.08 16.01
CA PRO A 364 -8.86 16.44 14.90
C PRO A 364 -7.87 17.41 14.21
N HIS A 365 -6.90 16.88 13.48
CA HIS A 365 -6.07 17.69 12.59
C HIS A 365 -6.87 18.31 11.45
N SER A 366 -7.93 17.63 11.00
CA SER A 366 -8.88 18.08 9.98
C SER A 366 -10.19 17.33 10.16
N GLU A 367 -11.32 17.98 9.84
CA GLU A 367 -12.65 17.37 9.85
C GLU A 367 -12.84 16.34 8.72
N GLU A 368 -12.05 16.43 7.65
CA GLU A 368 -12.04 15.49 6.55
C GLU A 368 -10.70 14.75 6.47
N GLY A 369 -10.71 13.58 5.83
CA GLY A 369 -9.59 12.67 5.73
C GLY A 369 -8.35 13.22 5.04
N GLY A 370 -7.21 12.63 5.35
CA GLY A 370 -5.91 13.01 4.83
C GLY A 370 -5.67 12.68 3.35
N LEU A 371 -6.59 11.93 2.70
CA LEU A 371 -6.59 11.65 1.26
C LEU A 371 -7.88 12.15 0.64
N ARG A 372 -7.81 12.66 -0.60
CA ARG A 372 -8.97 13.11 -1.38
C ARG A 372 -8.93 12.59 -2.81
N ILE A 373 -10.11 12.35 -3.36
CA ILE A 373 -10.30 11.99 -4.76
C ILE A 373 -10.68 13.25 -5.52
N LEU A 374 -9.92 13.57 -6.57
CA LEU A 374 -10.21 14.69 -7.46
C LEU A 374 -10.84 14.17 -8.75
N LYS A 375 -11.81 14.91 -9.29
CA LYS A 375 -12.49 14.61 -10.56
C LYS A 375 -12.60 15.86 -11.44
N GLY A 376 -12.83 15.66 -12.72
CA GLY A 376 -12.99 16.72 -13.70
C GLY A 376 -12.65 16.24 -15.11
N ASN A 377 -12.60 17.16 -16.06
CA ASN A 377 -12.30 16.80 -17.44
C ASN A 377 -10.89 16.23 -17.64
N LEU A 378 -9.95 16.53 -16.73
CA LEU A 378 -8.58 15.99 -16.74
C LEU A 378 -8.50 14.61 -16.04
N ALA A 379 -9.38 14.30 -15.10
CA ALA A 379 -9.42 13.06 -14.34
C ALA A 379 -10.85 12.49 -14.28
N LYS A 380 -11.37 12.05 -15.43
CA LYS A 380 -12.78 11.59 -15.56
C LYS A 380 -13.09 10.42 -14.62
N ASP A 381 -12.13 9.50 -14.44
CA ASP A 381 -12.28 8.32 -13.59
C ASP A 381 -11.63 8.53 -12.22
N GLY A 382 -11.13 9.72 -11.94
CA GLY A 382 -10.56 10.14 -10.67
C GLY A 382 -9.03 10.27 -10.68
N ALA A 383 -8.54 10.97 -9.66
CA ALA A 383 -7.12 11.13 -9.29
C ALA A 383 -7.02 11.21 -7.78
N VAL A 384 -5.84 11.00 -7.21
CA VAL A 384 -5.62 10.94 -5.76
C VAL A 384 -4.65 12.03 -5.34
N ILE A 385 -5.00 12.77 -4.29
CA ILE A 385 -4.11 13.72 -3.61
C ILE A 385 -4.02 13.41 -2.11
N LYS A 386 -2.83 13.52 -1.54
CA LYS A 386 -2.61 13.50 -0.08
C LYS A 386 -2.84 14.92 0.45
N SER A 387 -4.09 15.23 0.81
CA SER A 387 -4.50 16.56 1.29
C SER A 387 -3.87 16.93 2.64
N GLY A 388 -3.54 15.94 3.48
CA GLY A 388 -2.82 16.14 4.73
C GLY A 388 -1.35 16.58 4.56
N ALA A 389 -0.80 16.53 3.35
CA ALA A 389 0.59 16.90 3.04
C ALA A 389 0.72 18.29 2.37
N THR A 390 -0.39 19.01 2.17
CA THR A 390 -0.38 20.36 1.56
C THR A 390 -1.35 21.30 2.28
N GLU A 391 -0.96 22.56 2.41
CA GLU A 391 -1.83 23.64 2.90
C GLU A 391 -2.52 24.39 1.74
N VAL A 392 -2.11 24.12 0.51
CA VAL A 392 -2.65 24.79 -0.67
C VAL A 392 -4.00 24.19 -1.01
N LYS A 393 -5.05 25.01 -0.96
CA LYS A 393 -6.43 24.60 -1.23
C LYS A 393 -6.78 24.66 -2.70
N ARG A 394 -6.25 25.65 -3.42
CA ARG A 394 -6.46 25.84 -4.86
C ARG A 394 -5.19 26.28 -5.54
N PHE A 395 -4.92 25.71 -6.71
CA PHE A 395 -3.79 26.05 -7.57
C PHE A 395 -4.24 26.11 -9.03
N GLU A 396 -3.79 27.13 -9.75
CA GLU A 396 -4.08 27.25 -11.18
C GLU A 396 -2.84 27.80 -11.89
N GLY A 397 -2.44 27.15 -12.98
CA GLY A 397 -1.23 27.56 -13.70
C GLY A 397 -1.05 26.85 -15.05
N PRO A 398 -0.12 27.35 -15.88
CA PRO A 398 0.23 26.73 -17.15
C PRO A 398 0.97 25.41 -16.93
N CYS A 399 0.65 24.40 -17.74
CA CYS A 399 1.32 23.11 -17.65
C CYS A 399 2.68 23.11 -18.35
N VAL A 400 3.67 22.48 -17.70
CA VAL A 400 4.98 22.11 -18.25
C VAL A 400 5.02 20.58 -18.34
N ILE A 401 5.02 20.04 -19.55
CA ILE A 401 4.77 18.64 -19.84
C ILE A 401 6.05 17.87 -20.10
N PHE A 402 6.17 16.70 -19.46
CA PHE A 402 7.22 15.71 -19.67
C PHE A 402 6.61 14.31 -19.88
N ASN A 403 7.22 13.51 -20.76
CA ASN A 403 6.72 12.18 -21.11
C ASN A 403 7.37 11.05 -20.31
N SER A 404 8.21 11.39 -19.35
CA SER A 404 8.81 10.45 -18.40
C SER A 404 9.32 11.17 -17.14
N GLN A 405 9.55 10.39 -16.07
CA GLN A 405 10.21 10.88 -14.86
C GLN A 405 11.59 11.50 -15.16
N ASP A 406 12.39 10.84 -16.01
CA ASP A 406 13.76 11.28 -16.31
C ASP A 406 13.77 12.61 -17.07
N GLU A 407 12.85 12.79 -18.03
CA GLU A 407 12.65 14.07 -18.72
C GLU A 407 12.22 15.17 -17.74
N ALA A 408 11.32 14.85 -16.81
CA ALA A 408 10.87 15.81 -15.81
C ALA A 408 12.01 16.23 -14.90
N LEU A 409 12.76 15.28 -14.35
CA LEU A 409 13.91 15.57 -13.49
C LEU A 409 14.94 16.45 -14.23
N ALA A 410 15.31 16.07 -15.45
CA ALA A 410 16.25 16.86 -16.26
C ALA A 410 15.72 18.28 -16.55
N GLY A 411 14.42 18.41 -16.89
CA GLY A 411 13.78 19.69 -17.15
C GLY A 411 13.73 20.61 -15.93
N ILE A 412 13.41 20.05 -14.74
CA ILE A 412 13.42 20.76 -13.47
C ILE A 412 14.83 21.28 -13.17
N MET A 413 15.83 20.40 -13.22
CA MET A 413 17.23 20.77 -12.93
C MET A 413 17.80 21.82 -13.92
N LEU A 414 17.32 21.85 -15.16
CA LEU A 414 17.68 22.88 -16.16
C LEU A 414 16.88 24.19 -16.00
N GLY A 415 16.04 24.32 -14.97
CA GLY A 415 15.28 25.55 -14.71
C GLY A 415 14.14 25.81 -15.71
N LYS A 416 13.61 24.77 -16.37
CA LYS A 416 12.45 24.88 -17.26
C LYS A 416 11.14 25.12 -16.50
N VAL A 417 11.12 24.74 -15.21
CA VAL A 417 9.97 24.88 -14.32
C VAL A 417 10.12 26.14 -13.48
N LYS A 418 9.07 26.92 -13.39
CA LYS A 418 9.03 28.21 -12.69
C LYS A 418 7.90 28.23 -11.67
N LYS A 419 7.95 29.21 -10.77
CA LYS A 419 6.86 29.50 -9.84
C LYS A 419 5.56 29.74 -10.61
N GLY A 420 4.49 29.07 -10.19
CA GLY A 420 3.16 29.12 -10.80
C GLY A 420 2.90 28.04 -11.85
N ASP A 421 3.89 27.22 -12.19
CA ASP A 421 3.74 26.16 -13.17
C ASP A 421 3.06 24.90 -12.58
N VAL A 422 2.38 24.15 -13.45
CA VAL A 422 1.88 22.79 -13.18
C VAL A 422 2.73 21.80 -13.97
N VAL A 423 3.58 21.06 -13.30
CA VAL A 423 4.41 20.00 -13.91
C VAL A 423 3.55 18.78 -14.18
N VAL A 424 3.47 18.36 -15.44
CA VAL A 424 2.74 17.17 -15.86
C VAL A 424 3.71 16.10 -16.32
N ILE A 425 3.71 14.96 -15.59
CA ILE A 425 4.52 13.78 -15.93
C ILE A 425 3.57 12.70 -16.41
N ARG A 426 3.57 12.41 -17.70
CA ARG A 426 2.63 11.47 -18.32
C ARG A 426 3.33 10.23 -18.89
N TYR A 427 2.54 9.19 -19.19
CA TYR A 427 3.01 7.86 -19.61
C TYR A 427 3.85 7.15 -18.54
N GLU A 428 3.54 7.38 -17.27
CA GLU A 428 4.07 6.66 -16.11
C GLU A 428 2.98 5.87 -15.36
N GLY A 429 1.78 5.75 -15.96
CA GLY A 429 0.69 4.93 -15.44
C GLY A 429 0.95 3.41 -15.53
N PRO A 430 -0.01 2.58 -15.09
CA PRO A 430 0.14 1.12 -15.05
C PRO A 430 0.60 0.51 -16.37
N ARG A 431 0.03 0.96 -17.48
CA ARG A 431 0.33 0.50 -18.84
C ARG A 431 1.46 1.26 -19.49
N GLY A 432 1.40 2.60 -19.40
CA GLY A 432 2.36 3.49 -20.08
C GLY A 432 3.74 3.46 -19.48
N GLY A 433 3.82 3.31 -18.15
CA GLY A 433 5.02 3.35 -17.38
C GLY A 433 5.89 2.10 -17.33
N PRO A 434 5.65 0.88 -17.93
CA PRO A 434 4.76 -0.06 -17.29
C PRO A 434 5.17 -0.34 -15.85
N GLY A 435 4.21 -0.75 -15.02
CA GLY A 435 4.43 -0.99 -13.59
C GLY A 435 4.26 0.26 -12.72
N MET A 436 3.86 1.39 -13.32
CA MET A 436 3.50 2.60 -12.56
C MET A 436 4.56 2.96 -11.48
N PRO A 437 5.82 3.25 -11.89
CA PRO A 437 6.93 3.45 -10.94
C PRO A 437 6.62 4.59 -9.97
N GLU A 438 7.01 4.43 -8.72
CA GLU A 438 6.95 5.52 -7.74
C GLU A 438 8.01 6.57 -8.05
N MET A 439 7.59 7.83 -8.09
CA MET A 439 8.45 8.97 -8.39
C MET A 439 8.70 9.78 -7.13
N LEU A 440 9.97 9.88 -6.73
CA LEU A 440 10.42 10.74 -5.63
C LEU A 440 11.33 11.86 -6.14
N ALA A 441 12.20 11.58 -7.11
CA ALA A 441 13.19 12.54 -7.59
C ALA A 441 12.60 13.86 -8.11
N PRO A 442 11.52 13.90 -8.91
CA PRO A 442 10.93 15.17 -9.34
C PRO A 442 10.38 16.01 -8.18
N THR A 443 9.70 15.36 -7.21
CA THR A 443 9.13 16.08 -6.05
C THR A 443 10.23 16.60 -5.13
N SER A 444 11.29 15.82 -4.91
CA SER A 444 12.45 16.24 -4.12
C SER A 444 13.23 17.37 -4.81
N ALA A 445 13.38 17.33 -6.13
CA ALA A 445 14.04 18.40 -6.89
C ALA A 445 13.29 19.73 -6.78
N ILE A 446 11.95 19.72 -6.93
CA ILE A 446 11.09 20.90 -6.76
C ILE A 446 11.22 21.46 -5.32
N ALA A 447 11.17 20.60 -4.31
CA ALA A 447 11.32 21.00 -2.92
C ALA A 447 12.72 21.56 -2.65
N GLY A 448 13.78 20.92 -3.16
CA GLY A 448 15.17 21.35 -3.03
C GLY A 448 15.45 22.74 -3.67
N MET A 449 14.75 23.07 -4.75
CA MET A 449 14.80 24.39 -5.39
C MET A 449 13.96 25.46 -4.65
N GLY A 450 13.26 25.11 -3.57
CA GLY A 450 12.41 26.03 -2.82
C GLY A 450 11.07 26.34 -3.50
N LEU A 451 10.65 25.53 -4.48
CA LEU A 451 9.42 25.70 -5.26
C LEU A 451 8.24 24.85 -4.75
N GLY A 452 8.39 24.12 -3.66
CA GLY A 452 7.41 23.13 -3.20
C GLY A 452 6.01 23.65 -2.91
N ALA A 453 5.84 24.93 -2.55
CA ALA A 453 4.55 25.59 -2.35
C ALA A 453 4.06 26.32 -3.62
N ASP A 454 4.92 26.54 -4.60
CA ASP A 454 4.69 27.39 -5.76
C ASP A 454 4.53 26.63 -7.07
N VAL A 455 4.68 25.30 -7.06
CA VAL A 455 4.56 24.41 -8.23
C VAL A 455 3.71 23.21 -7.84
N ALA A 456 2.78 22.84 -8.72
CA ALA A 456 2.01 21.61 -8.60
C ALA A 456 2.57 20.51 -9.51
N LEU A 457 2.47 19.24 -9.10
CA LEU A 457 2.89 18.09 -9.89
C LEU A 457 1.69 17.18 -10.16
N LEU A 458 1.51 16.79 -11.40
CA LEU A 458 0.45 15.89 -11.86
C LEU A 458 1.04 14.68 -12.59
N THR A 459 0.45 13.49 -12.40
CA THR A 459 0.88 12.29 -13.11
C THR A 459 -0.24 11.25 -13.24
N ASP A 460 -0.21 10.50 -14.33
CA ASP A 460 -0.95 9.24 -14.47
C ASP A 460 -0.26 8.05 -13.77
N GLY A 461 0.99 8.28 -13.34
CA GLY A 461 1.74 7.42 -12.44
C GLY A 461 1.42 7.68 -10.97
N ARG A 462 2.42 7.53 -10.11
CA ARG A 462 2.29 7.78 -8.67
C ARG A 462 3.54 8.44 -8.11
N PHE A 463 3.34 9.26 -7.08
CA PHE A 463 4.43 9.81 -6.30
C PHE A 463 4.69 8.96 -5.06
N SER A 464 5.92 8.97 -4.58
CA SER A 464 6.29 8.31 -3.32
C SER A 464 5.48 8.87 -2.15
N GLY A 465 5.23 8.04 -1.14
CA GLY A 465 4.61 8.45 0.12
C GLY A 465 5.37 9.57 0.86
N ALA A 466 6.67 9.74 0.56
CA ALA A 466 7.52 10.81 1.08
C ALA A 466 7.34 12.17 0.36
N SER A 467 6.54 12.25 -0.71
CA SER A 467 6.33 13.50 -1.45
C SER A 467 5.57 14.53 -0.62
N ARG A 468 6.00 15.80 -0.72
CA ARG A 468 5.37 16.95 -0.08
C ARG A 468 4.86 17.93 -1.15
N GLY A 469 3.96 18.83 -0.77
CA GLY A 469 3.37 19.84 -1.66
C GLY A 469 2.19 19.31 -2.46
N ILE A 470 1.80 20.03 -3.53
CA ILE A 470 0.66 19.69 -4.37
C ILE A 470 1.07 18.60 -5.36
N SER A 471 0.86 17.34 -4.99
CA SER A 471 1.20 16.19 -5.82
C SER A 471 -0.04 15.33 -6.05
N VAL A 472 -0.56 15.33 -7.29
CA VAL A 472 -1.74 14.57 -7.70
C VAL A 472 -1.30 13.42 -8.58
N GLY A 473 -1.57 12.20 -8.13
CA GLY A 473 -1.26 10.97 -8.85
C GLY A 473 -2.49 10.18 -9.27
N HIS A 474 -2.25 9.04 -9.91
CA HIS A 474 -3.29 8.09 -10.34
C HIS A 474 -4.32 8.70 -11.30
N ILE A 475 -3.95 9.76 -12.04
CA ILE A 475 -4.88 10.39 -12.99
C ILE A 475 -5.39 9.36 -13.97
N SER A 476 -6.70 9.17 -13.96
CA SER A 476 -7.38 8.14 -14.75
C SER A 476 -8.48 8.78 -15.63
N PRO A 477 -8.59 8.30 -16.89
CA PRO A 477 -7.75 7.30 -17.59
C PRO A 477 -6.32 7.78 -17.81
N GLU A 478 -5.34 6.85 -17.79
CA GLU A 478 -3.92 7.16 -18.01
C GLU A 478 -3.64 7.63 -19.46
N ALA A 479 -2.52 8.31 -19.69
CA ALA A 479 -2.13 8.81 -21.00
C ALA A 479 -2.01 7.70 -22.06
N ALA A 480 -1.45 6.54 -21.70
CA ALA A 480 -1.31 5.40 -22.60
C ALA A 480 -2.65 4.76 -22.99
N ALA A 481 -3.73 5.05 -22.26
CA ALA A 481 -5.10 4.66 -22.58
C ALA A 481 -5.87 5.76 -23.35
N GLY A 482 -5.22 6.88 -23.67
CA GLY A 482 -5.84 8.03 -24.34
C GLY A 482 -6.69 8.91 -23.42
N GLY A 483 -6.37 8.92 -22.10
CA GLY A 483 -6.96 9.86 -21.16
C GLY A 483 -6.61 11.31 -21.49
N THR A 484 -7.36 12.27 -20.94
CA THR A 484 -7.20 13.71 -21.24
C THR A 484 -5.78 14.22 -20.95
N ILE A 485 -5.08 13.63 -19.97
CA ILE A 485 -3.68 13.97 -19.67
C ILE A 485 -2.74 13.76 -20.88
N ALA A 486 -3.07 12.82 -21.79
CA ALA A 486 -2.32 12.63 -23.05
C ALA A 486 -2.51 13.76 -24.05
N LEU A 487 -3.60 14.49 -23.94
CA LEU A 487 -4.05 15.53 -24.89
C LEU A 487 -3.58 16.93 -24.51
N LEU A 488 -2.96 17.08 -23.32
CA LEU A 488 -2.43 18.36 -22.87
C LEU A 488 -1.30 18.85 -23.79
N GLU A 489 -1.28 20.15 -24.05
CA GLU A 489 -0.22 20.87 -24.75
C GLU A 489 0.47 21.84 -23.82
N GLN A 490 1.74 22.17 -24.12
CA GLN A 490 2.54 23.10 -23.30
C GLN A 490 1.82 24.43 -23.12
N GLY A 491 1.65 24.85 -21.86
CA GLY A 491 1.01 26.11 -21.52
C GLY A 491 -0.51 26.04 -21.31
N ASP A 492 -1.17 24.88 -21.56
CA ASP A 492 -2.58 24.71 -21.18
C ASP A 492 -2.76 25.00 -19.68
N ILE A 493 -3.80 25.73 -19.33
CA ILE A 493 -4.05 26.10 -17.93
C ILE A 493 -4.76 24.95 -17.22
N VAL A 494 -4.15 24.47 -16.15
CA VAL A 494 -4.71 23.43 -15.29
C VAL A 494 -5.15 24.04 -13.97
N CYS A 495 -6.34 23.65 -13.51
CA CYS A 495 -6.92 24.03 -12.22
C CYS A 495 -7.02 22.80 -11.31
N ILE A 496 -6.47 22.94 -10.11
CA ILE A 496 -6.56 21.97 -9.02
C ILE A 496 -7.29 22.67 -7.88
N ASP A 497 -8.46 22.17 -7.51
CA ASP A 497 -9.20 22.64 -6.34
C ASP A 497 -9.37 21.47 -5.37
N VAL A 498 -8.62 21.52 -4.26
CA VAL A 498 -8.59 20.44 -3.28
C VAL A 498 -9.87 20.41 -2.43
N GLU A 499 -10.48 21.58 -2.18
CA GLU A 499 -11.71 21.69 -1.39
C GLU A 499 -12.92 21.23 -2.19
N GLU A 500 -13.05 21.70 -3.45
CA GLU A 500 -14.12 21.28 -4.37
C GLU A 500 -13.86 19.91 -5.00
N ARG A 501 -12.67 19.33 -4.74
CA ARG A 501 -12.23 18.02 -5.29
C ARG A 501 -12.23 17.99 -6.81
N LEU A 502 -11.74 19.07 -7.42
CA LEU A 502 -11.76 19.29 -8.85
C LEU A 502 -10.36 19.23 -9.46
N LEU A 503 -10.24 18.59 -10.63
CA LEU A 503 -9.05 18.58 -11.48
C LEU A 503 -9.43 18.80 -12.94
N GLU A 504 -9.15 19.99 -13.44
CA GLU A 504 -9.58 20.41 -14.77
C GLU A 504 -8.47 21.06 -15.61
N VAL A 505 -8.58 20.94 -16.91
CA VAL A 505 -7.85 21.77 -17.87
C VAL A 505 -8.82 22.79 -18.50
N ARG A 506 -8.37 24.02 -18.66
CA ARG A 506 -9.15 25.12 -19.29
C ARG A 506 -9.06 25.06 -20.81
N VAL A 507 -9.44 23.91 -21.37
CA VAL A 507 -9.52 23.66 -22.83
C VAL A 507 -10.94 23.19 -23.12
N SER A 508 -11.55 23.66 -24.20
CA SER A 508 -12.92 23.29 -24.54
C SER A 508 -13.02 21.80 -24.92
N ASP A 509 -14.20 21.24 -24.75
CA ASP A 509 -14.46 19.83 -25.11
C ASP A 509 -14.26 19.61 -26.63
N GLU A 510 -14.60 20.58 -27.48
CA GLU A 510 -14.38 20.50 -28.92
C GLU A 510 -12.91 20.41 -29.27
N GLU A 511 -12.04 21.19 -28.61
CA GLU A 511 -10.60 21.14 -28.83
C GLU A 511 -10.00 19.84 -28.28
N LEU A 512 -10.44 19.37 -27.12
CA LEU A 512 -10.02 18.08 -26.58
C LEU A 512 -10.40 16.91 -27.50
N GLU A 513 -11.61 16.92 -28.08
CA GLU A 513 -12.04 15.90 -29.04
C GLU A 513 -11.24 15.96 -30.35
N LYS A 514 -10.86 17.15 -30.80
CA LYS A 514 -9.97 17.32 -31.96
C LYS A 514 -8.58 16.72 -31.66
N ARG A 515 -7.96 17.12 -30.55
CA ARG A 515 -6.65 16.57 -30.12
C ARG A 515 -6.70 15.06 -29.97
N LYS A 516 -7.81 14.49 -29.46
CA LYS A 516 -8.02 13.06 -29.31
C LYS A 516 -8.02 12.31 -30.63
N LYS A 517 -8.58 12.91 -31.70
CA LYS A 517 -8.55 12.33 -33.05
C LYS A 517 -7.15 12.30 -33.66
N GLU A 518 -6.31 13.25 -33.28
CA GLU A 518 -4.92 13.37 -33.75
C GLU A 518 -3.95 12.55 -32.91
N TRP A 519 -4.34 12.23 -31.65
CA TRP A 519 -3.50 11.49 -30.72
C TRP A 519 -3.23 10.06 -31.21
N LYS A 520 -1.97 9.66 -31.11
CA LYS A 520 -1.54 8.28 -31.38
C LYS A 520 -0.85 7.73 -30.13
N ARG A 521 -1.23 6.51 -29.77
CA ARG A 521 -0.55 5.84 -28.68
C ARG A 521 0.95 5.73 -28.97
N PRO A 522 1.83 6.18 -28.06
CA PRO A 522 3.25 6.00 -28.24
C PRO A 522 3.64 4.50 -28.19
N GLU A 523 4.79 4.18 -28.74
CA GLU A 523 5.36 2.83 -28.66
C GLU A 523 5.55 2.45 -27.18
N PRO A 524 5.28 1.18 -26.82
CA PRO A 524 5.49 0.71 -25.45
C PRO A 524 6.94 0.89 -25.00
N LYS A 525 7.17 1.44 -23.81
CA LYS A 525 8.51 1.59 -23.22
C LYS A 525 9.23 0.25 -23.02
N VAL A 526 8.48 -0.84 -22.77
CA VAL A 526 9.00 -2.21 -22.64
C VAL A 526 8.15 -3.17 -23.46
N LYS A 527 8.78 -3.94 -24.36
CA LYS A 527 8.08 -4.81 -25.32
C LYS A 527 8.17 -6.30 -24.99
N THR A 528 9.04 -6.69 -24.05
CA THR A 528 9.36 -8.11 -23.80
C THR A 528 9.36 -8.43 -22.30
N GLY A 529 9.48 -9.71 -21.98
CA GLY A 529 9.58 -10.18 -20.60
C GLY A 529 8.29 -9.97 -19.79
N TRP A 530 8.44 -9.90 -18.47
CA TRP A 530 7.32 -9.74 -17.55
C TRP A 530 6.61 -8.39 -17.74
N LEU A 531 7.36 -7.30 -17.77
CA LEU A 531 6.80 -5.95 -17.91
C LEU A 531 6.05 -5.75 -19.23
N GLY A 532 6.54 -6.38 -20.35
CA GLY A 532 5.84 -6.32 -21.63
C GLY A 532 4.49 -7.04 -21.60
N ARG A 533 4.38 -8.18 -20.90
CA ARG A 533 3.11 -8.89 -20.68
C ARG A 533 2.18 -8.11 -19.74
N TYR A 534 2.72 -7.62 -18.64
CA TYR A 534 1.99 -6.80 -17.67
C TYR A 534 1.32 -5.58 -18.35
N ALA A 535 2.06 -4.81 -19.14
CA ALA A 535 1.56 -3.63 -19.83
C ALA A 535 0.37 -3.90 -20.77
N GLN A 536 0.26 -5.13 -21.30
CA GLN A 536 -0.86 -5.52 -22.18
C GLN A 536 -2.12 -5.90 -21.42
N MET A 537 -1.96 -6.46 -20.21
CA MET A 537 -3.04 -7.07 -19.44
C MET A 537 -3.55 -6.17 -18.31
N VAL A 538 -2.74 -5.21 -17.86
CA VAL A 538 -3.07 -4.38 -16.69
C VAL A 538 -4.20 -3.41 -16.97
N THR A 539 -5.08 -3.24 -15.97
CA THR A 539 -6.15 -2.24 -15.95
C THR A 539 -5.62 -0.87 -15.50
N SER A 540 -6.48 0.14 -15.51
CA SER A 540 -6.16 1.50 -15.05
C SER A 540 -6.05 1.58 -13.52
N ALA A 541 -5.46 2.66 -13.01
CA ALA A 541 -5.25 2.88 -11.59
C ALA A 541 -6.57 2.97 -10.79
N ASN A 542 -7.61 3.58 -11.36
CA ASN A 542 -8.94 3.68 -10.74
C ASN A 542 -9.65 2.34 -10.53
N THR A 543 -9.12 1.26 -11.07
CA THR A 543 -9.60 -0.11 -10.88
C THR A 543 -8.56 -1.03 -10.21
N GLY A 544 -7.56 -0.44 -9.53
CA GLY A 544 -6.55 -1.16 -8.78
C GLY A 544 -5.33 -1.62 -9.57
N ALA A 545 -5.20 -1.29 -10.87
CA ALA A 545 -4.11 -1.72 -11.74
C ALA A 545 -3.84 -3.24 -11.64
N VAL A 546 -4.87 -4.04 -11.82
CA VAL A 546 -4.86 -5.51 -11.77
C VAL A 546 -4.76 -6.11 -13.17
N LEU A 547 -4.33 -7.35 -13.28
CA LEU A 547 -4.33 -8.06 -14.56
C LEU A 547 -5.76 -8.47 -14.93
N LYS A 548 -6.16 -8.09 -16.13
CA LYS A 548 -7.44 -8.48 -16.71
C LYS A 548 -7.26 -9.73 -17.57
N ILE A 549 -8.13 -10.72 -17.36
CA ILE A 549 -8.20 -11.87 -18.27
C ILE A 549 -8.72 -11.35 -19.61
N PRO A 550 -7.98 -11.56 -20.73
CA PRO A 550 -8.49 -11.22 -22.06
C PRO A 550 -9.79 -11.98 -22.34
N ASN A 551 -10.79 -11.31 -22.88
CA ASN A 551 -11.95 -11.99 -23.38
C ASN A 551 -11.50 -12.85 -24.58
N PHE A 552 -11.74 -14.14 -24.51
CA PHE A 552 -11.58 -15.04 -25.66
C PHE A 552 -12.87 -14.98 -26.49
N ASP A 553 -13.03 -13.90 -27.24
CA ASP A 553 -14.05 -13.79 -28.30
C ASP A 553 -13.46 -14.17 -29.64
#